data_338395abd9bcaea476baea2bcaddd594
#
_entry.id   338395abd9bcaea476baea2bcaddd594
#
_cell.length_a   1.000
_cell.length_b   1.000
_cell.length_c   1.000
_cell.angle_alpha   90.00
_cell.angle_beta   90.00
_cell.angle_gamma   90.00
#
_symmetry.space_group_name_H-M   'P 1'
#
loop_
_entity.id
_entity.type
_entity.pdbx_description
1 polymer ?
#
loop_
_entity_poly.entity_id
_entity_poly.type
_entity_poly.pdbx_seq_one_letter_code
_entity_poly.pdbx_strand_id
1 'polypeptide(L)'
;MKEVSIVGLDLAKRVFQVHAAGSDGSVVLRRKLSRGQVVSFFAELPRCTVAMEACATAHYWAREIGKLGHDVRLIPPAYVKPFVKRQKNDAADAEAIVEAAIRPSM
;
A
#
# COMPACT_ATOMS: atom_id res chain seq x y z
N MET A 1 -13.63 13.40 -7.92
CA MET A 1 -12.92 12.23 -7.37
C MET A 1 -12.07 12.66 -6.18
N LYS A 2 -12.14 11.89 -5.10
CA LYS A 2 -11.32 12.19 -3.93
C LYS A 2 -9.85 11.96 -4.24
N GLU A 3 -9.01 12.84 -3.73
CA GLU A 3 -7.58 12.71 -3.86
C GLU A 3 -7.05 11.57 -3.01
N VAL A 4 -6.17 10.76 -3.60
CA VAL A 4 -5.48 9.71 -2.87
C VAL A 4 -4.30 10.32 -2.12
N SER A 5 -4.27 10.12 -0.81
CA SER A 5 -3.19 10.58 0.04
C SER A 5 -2.20 9.47 0.35
N ILE A 6 -2.70 8.26 0.59
CA ILE A 6 -1.87 7.12 0.93
C ILE A 6 -2.42 5.86 0.29
N VAL A 7 -1.51 5.00 -0.16
CA VAL A 7 -1.83 3.68 -0.69
C VAL A 7 -1.12 2.63 0.15
N GLY A 8 -1.86 1.63 0.61
CA GLY A 8 -1.27 0.41 1.15
C GLY A 8 -1.21 -0.63 0.06
N LEU A 9 -0.04 -1.19 -0.16
CA LEU A 9 0.18 -2.22 -1.17
C LEU A 9 0.62 -3.51 -0.50
N ASP A 10 -0.22 -4.53 -0.62
CA ASP A 10 0.10 -5.86 -0.11
C ASP A 10 0.75 -6.67 -1.23
N LEU A 11 1.99 -7.07 -1.01
CA LEU A 11 2.81 -7.77 -2.00
C LEU A 11 2.61 -9.28 -1.89
N ALA A 12 1.73 -9.81 -2.70
CA ALA A 12 1.52 -11.25 -2.78
C ALA A 12 2.28 -11.83 -3.99
N LYS A 13 2.28 -13.15 -4.13
CA LYS A 13 3.05 -13.81 -5.19
C LYS A 13 2.55 -13.47 -6.59
N ARG A 14 1.25 -13.40 -6.78
CA ARG A 14 0.67 -13.22 -8.11
C ARG A 14 -0.22 -11.99 -8.22
N VAL A 15 -0.98 -11.73 -7.17
CA VAL A 15 -1.96 -10.65 -7.15
C VAL A 15 -1.61 -9.73 -6.01
N PHE A 16 -1.47 -8.44 -6.32
CA PHE A 16 -1.19 -7.42 -5.34
C PHE A 16 -2.48 -6.72 -5.00
N GLN A 17 -2.69 -6.41 -3.71
CA GLN A 17 -3.88 -5.70 -3.25
C GLN A 17 -3.54 -4.25 -2.99
N VAL A 18 -4.39 -3.35 -3.48
CA VAL A 18 -4.26 -1.91 -3.27
C VAL A 18 -5.41 -1.42 -2.40
N HIS A 19 -5.08 -0.67 -1.36
CA HIS A 19 -6.04 0.04 -0.54
C HIS A 19 -5.64 1.51 -0.52
N ALA A 20 -6.36 2.34 -1.25
CA ALA A 20 -6.05 3.76 -1.34
C ALA A 20 -7.02 4.57 -0.46
N ALA A 21 -6.47 5.51 0.29
CA ALA A 21 -7.24 6.34 1.20
C ALA A 21 -6.93 7.82 1.01
N GLY A 22 -7.89 8.67 1.35
CA GLY A 22 -7.72 10.10 1.38
C GLY A 22 -7.05 10.56 2.68
N SER A 23 -6.77 11.85 2.76
CA SER A 23 -6.13 12.44 3.94
C SER A 23 -6.97 12.31 5.21
N ASP A 24 -8.28 12.15 5.06
CA ASP A 24 -9.20 11.95 6.18
C ASP A 24 -9.35 10.48 6.58
N GLY A 25 -8.61 9.57 5.92
CA GLY A 25 -8.68 8.14 6.17
C GLY A 25 -9.79 7.42 5.44
N SER A 26 -10.63 8.13 4.68
CA SER A 26 -11.71 7.49 3.92
C SER A 26 -11.16 6.67 2.76
N VAL A 27 -11.82 5.55 2.47
CA VAL A 27 -11.42 4.69 1.35
C VAL A 27 -11.76 5.36 0.03
N VAL A 28 -10.77 5.50 -0.83
CA VAL A 28 -10.94 6.05 -2.17
C VAL A 28 -11.04 4.92 -3.20
N LEU A 29 -10.21 3.88 -3.04
CA LEU A 29 -10.09 2.83 -4.04
C LEU A 29 -9.59 1.55 -3.39
N ARG A 30 -10.18 0.44 -3.79
CA ARG A 30 -9.64 -0.90 -3.51
C ARG A 30 -9.51 -1.61 -4.83
N ARG A 31 -8.36 -2.22 -5.08
CA ARG A 31 -8.12 -2.88 -6.36
C ARG A 31 -7.13 -4.02 -6.23
N LYS A 32 -7.34 -5.03 -7.05
CA LYS A 32 -6.37 -6.10 -7.27
C LYS A 32 -5.56 -5.76 -8.51
N LEU A 33 -4.24 -5.95 -8.41
CA LEU A 33 -3.36 -5.74 -9.55
C LEU A 33 -2.59 -7.02 -9.81
N SER A 34 -2.41 -7.37 -11.08
CA SER A 34 -1.42 -8.37 -11.43
C SER A 34 -0.04 -7.73 -11.30
N ARG A 35 0.99 -8.58 -11.19
CA ARG A 35 2.36 -8.11 -11.11
C ARG A 35 2.72 -7.15 -12.26
N GLY A 36 2.25 -7.44 -13.47
CA GLY A 36 2.53 -6.62 -14.64
C GLY A 36 1.78 -5.30 -14.67
N GLN A 37 0.77 -5.12 -13.82
CA GLN A 37 -0.02 -3.88 -13.78
C GLN A 37 0.47 -2.87 -12.77
N VAL A 38 1.41 -3.25 -11.88
CA VAL A 38 1.80 -2.42 -10.75
C VAL A 38 2.43 -1.10 -11.21
N VAL A 39 3.41 -1.18 -12.09
CA VAL A 39 4.11 0.02 -12.55
C VAL A 39 3.18 0.99 -13.26
N SER A 40 2.34 0.49 -14.17
CA SER A 40 1.42 1.37 -14.91
C SER A 40 0.37 1.98 -14.00
N PHE A 41 -0.11 1.24 -13.00
CA PHE A 41 -1.06 1.79 -12.04
C PHE A 41 -0.46 2.99 -11.29
N PHE A 42 0.74 2.83 -10.75
CA PHE A 42 1.38 3.91 -9.99
C PHE A 42 1.91 5.03 -10.89
N ALA A 43 2.21 4.74 -12.14
CA ALA A 43 2.62 5.77 -13.10
C ALA A 43 1.48 6.76 -13.39
N GLU A 44 0.24 6.27 -13.39
CA GLU A 44 -0.93 7.11 -13.65
C GLU A 44 -1.47 7.79 -12.40
N LEU A 45 -1.08 7.31 -11.22
CA LEU A 45 -1.58 7.85 -9.96
C LEU A 45 -0.81 9.12 -9.60
N PRO A 46 -1.50 10.21 -9.20
CA PRO A 46 -0.81 11.39 -8.70
C PRO A 46 0.08 11.05 -7.51
N ARG A 47 1.16 11.79 -7.35
CA ARG A 47 2.12 11.56 -6.26
C ARG A 47 1.43 11.40 -4.92
N CYS A 48 1.77 10.34 -4.19
CA CYS A 48 1.21 10.06 -2.87
C CYS A 48 2.19 9.22 -2.07
N THR A 49 1.85 8.94 -0.83
CA THR A 49 2.61 8.01 0.00
C THR A 49 2.17 6.59 -0.34
N VAL A 50 3.14 5.71 -0.57
CA VAL A 50 2.87 4.29 -0.81
C VAL A 50 3.55 3.48 0.29
N ALA A 51 2.74 2.79 1.08
CA ALA A 51 3.23 1.99 2.19
C ALA A 51 3.18 0.51 1.84
N MET A 52 4.23 -0.21 2.20
CA MET A 52 4.33 -1.66 2.00
C MET A 52 4.89 -2.30 3.26
N GLU A 53 4.43 -3.51 3.56
CA GLU A 53 5.04 -4.29 4.62
C GLU A 53 6.42 -4.78 4.15
N ALA A 54 7.43 -4.61 4.98
CA ALA A 54 8.79 -5.00 4.64
C ALA A 54 8.87 -6.52 4.45
N CYS A 55 9.38 -6.94 3.31
CA CYS A 55 9.55 -8.35 2.95
C CYS A 55 10.64 -8.46 1.89
N ALA A 56 10.94 -9.69 1.47
CA ALA A 56 12.04 -9.93 0.53
C ALA A 56 11.93 -9.16 -0.77
N THR A 57 10.72 -9.00 -1.31
CA THR A 57 10.53 -8.30 -2.59
C THR A 57 10.19 -6.82 -2.44
N ALA A 58 9.97 -6.34 -1.21
CA ALA A 58 9.52 -4.96 -0.99
C ALA A 58 10.55 -3.94 -1.48
N HIS A 59 11.85 -4.23 -1.33
CA HIS A 59 12.88 -3.29 -1.76
C HIS A 59 12.87 -3.06 -3.26
N TYR A 60 12.63 -4.12 -4.04
CA TYR A 60 12.49 -4.00 -5.48
C TYR A 60 11.34 -3.07 -5.85
N TRP A 61 10.15 -3.34 -5.26
CA TRP A 61 8.97 -2.54 -5.58
C TRP A 61 9.09 -1.11 -5.05
N ALA A 62 9.76 -0.93 -3.90
CA ALA A 62 10.00 0.41 -3.38
C ALA A 62 10.83 1.24 -4.36
N ARG A 63 11.85 0.64 -4.97
CA ARG A 63 12.66 1.34 -5.97
C ARG A 63 11.84 1.68 -7.21
N GLU A 64 11.09 0.70 -7.72
CA GLU A 64 10.32 0.91 -8.95
C GLU A 64 9.23 1.96 -8.78
N ILE A 65 8.51 1.90 -7.67
CA ILE A 65 7.44 2.86 -7.38
C ILE A 65 8.02 4.23 -7.04
N GLY A 66 9.15 4.25 -6.32
CA GLY A 66 9.84 5.50 -5.99
C GLY A 66 10.32 6.25 -7.21
N LYS A 67 10.75 5.54 -8.26
CA LYS A 67 11.16 6.16 -9.53
C LYS A 67 10.03 6.95 -10.19
N LEU A 68 8.79 6.61 -9.86
CA LEU A 68 7.61 7.29 -10.41
C LEU A 68 7.25 8.54 -9.62
N GLY A 69 8.02 8.88 -8.60
CA GLY A 69 7.81 10.09 -7.81
C GLY A 69 7.05 9.92 -6.51
N HIS A 70 6.64 8.70 -6.19
CA HIS A 70 5.90 8.45 -4.94
C HIS A 70 6.84 8.38 -3.75
N ASP A 71 6.33 8.77 -2.58
CA ASP A 71 7.03 8.62 -1.30
C ASP A 71 6.75 7.22 -0.76
N VAL A 72 7.73 6.33 -0.86
CA VAL A 72 7.56 4.93 -0.48
C VAL A 72 8.04 4.70 0.94
N ARG A 73 7.25 4.00 1.73
CA ARG A 73 7.57 3.63 3.11
C ARG A 73 7.47 2.14 3.29
N LEU A 74 8.52 1.55 3.86
CA LEU A 74 8.53 0.15 4.23
C LEU A 74 8.23 0.05 5.72
N ILE A 75 7.21 -0.73 6.08
CA ILE A 75 6.74 -0.84 7.45
C ILE A 75 7.06 -2.23 7.98
N PRO A 76 7.74 -2.34 9.13
CA PRO A 76 8.02 -3.65 9.72
C PRO A 76 6.73 -4.43 9.98
N PRO A 77 6.72 -5.74 9.71
CA PRO A 77 5.53 -6.57 9.93
C PRO A 77 4.94 -6.46 11.34
N ALA A 78 5.78 -6.26 12.33
CA ALA A 78 5.34 -6.14 13.72
C ALA A 78 4.41 -4.94 13.92
N TYR A 79 4.54 -3.89 13.11
CA TYR A 79 3.70 -2.71 13.22
C TYR A 79 2.39 -2.86 12.46
N VAL A 80 2.35 -3.74 11.48
CA VAL A 80 1.14 -4.00 10.68
C VAL A 80 0.21 -4.98 11.40
N LYS A 81 0.80 -5.99 12.04
CA LYS A 81 0.08 -7.08 12.65
C LYS A 81 -1.10 -6.67 13.56
N PRO A 82 -0.96 -5.66 14.44
CA PRO A 82 -2.08 -5.26 15.31
C PRO A 82 -3.31 -4.78 14.55
N PHE A 83 -3.18 -4.38 13.30
CA PHE A 83 -4.27 -3.84 12.49
C PHE A 83 -4.91 -4.86 11.57
N VAL A 84 -4.36 -6.08 11.52
CA VAL A 84 -4.92 -7.15 10.70
C VAL A 84 -6.21 -7.64 11.35
N LYS A 85 -7.29 -7.65 10.59
CA LYS A 85 -8.59 -8.05 11.10
C LYS A 85 -8.70 -9.57 11.15
N ARG A 86 -9.66 -10.06 11.95
CA ARG A 86 -9.82 -11.49 12.19
C ARG A 86 -9.97 -12.32 10.93
N GLN A 87 -10.74 -11.82 9.99
CA GLN A 87 -10.90 -12.51 8.71
C GLN A 87 -9.79 -12.02 7.80
N LYS A 88 -8.78 -12.84 7.67
CA LYS A 88 -7.66 -12.51 6.82
C LYS A 88 -8.03 -12.73 5.37
N ASN A 89 -7.89 -11.67 4.60
CA ASN A 89 -7.88 -11.74 3.16
C ASN A 89 -6.93 -10.65 2.69
N ASP A 90 -6.54 -10.71 1.42
CA ASP A 90 -5.52 -9.81 0.90
C ASP A 90 -5.93 -8.34 0.99
N ALA A 91 -7.24 -8.06 0.82
CA ALA A 91 -7.74 -6.70 0.92
C ALA A 91 -7.61 -6.16 2.36
N ALA A 92 -7.86 -7.01 3.36
CA ALA A 92 -7.71 -6.64 4.76
C ALA A 92 -6.25 -6.39 5.12
N ASP A 93 -5.32 -7.12 4.50
CA ASP A 93 -3.90 -6.92 4.72
C ASP A 93 -3.43 -5.56 4.18
N ALA A 94 -3.90 -5.16 3.00
CA ALA A 94 -3.58 -3.84 2.45
C ALA A 94 -4.17 -2.72 3.32
N GLU A 95 -5.37 -2.89 3.83
CA GLU A 95 -5.99 -1.95 4.76
C GLU A 95 -5.16 -1.81 6.03
N ALA A 96 -4.67 -2.94 6.58
CA ALA A 96 -3.85 -2.93 7.79
C ALA A 96 -2.55 -2.16 7.57
N ILE A 97 -1.96 -2.25 6.39
CA ILE A 97 -0.75 -1.50 6.05
C ILE A 97 -1.03 0.01 6.09
N VAL A 98 -2.16 0.45 5.54
CA VAL A 98 -2.55 1.85 5.59
C VAL A 98 -2.75 2.30 7.04
N GLU A 99 -3.47 1.50 7.83
CA GLU A 99 -3.72 1.83 9.23
C GLU A 99 -2.43 2.00 10.02
N ALA A 100 -1.45 1.11 9.79
CA ALA A 100 -0.16 1.22 10.44
C ALA A 100 0.60 2.47 9.99
N ALA A 101 0.55 2.78 8.70
CA ALA A 101 1.32 3.86 8.11
C ALA A 101 0.87 5.25 8.57
N ILE A 102 -0.41 5.42 8.92
CA ILE A 102 -0.94 6.72 9.33
C ILE A 102 -0.77 7.00 10.82
N ARG A 103 -0.24 6.06 11.59
CA ARG A 103 -0.04 6.28 13.04
C ARG A 103 1.13 7.21 13.29
N PRO A 104 0.95 8.24 14.14
CA PRO A 104 2.02 9.23 14.38
C PRO A 104 3.25 8.66 15.08
N SER A 105 3.10 7.55 15.77
CA SER A 105 4.18 6.95 16.54
C SER A 105 5.09 6.04 15.72
N MET A 106 4.84 5.93 14.47
CA MET A 106 5.64 5.09 13.57
C MET A 106 7.00 5.69 13.26
#